data_fcdc071bb3cd3899269987b55b312c52
#
_entry.id   fcdc071bb3cd3899269987b55b312c52
#
_cell.length_a   1.000
_cell.length_b   1.000
_cell.length_c   1.000
_cell.angle_alpha   90.00
_cell.angle_beta   90.00
_cell.angle_gamma   90.00
#
_symmetry.space_group_name_H-M   'P 1'
#
loop_
_entity.id
_entity.type
_entity.pdbx_description
1 polymer ?
#
loop_
_entity_poly.entity_id
_entity_poly.type
_entity_poly.pdbx_seq_one_letter_code
_entity_poly.pdbx_strand_id
1 'polypeptide(L)'
;LDLAQRVQADAAGLNVTGDVSKTLAAAKKQAQPAQDEYTDETEEEAGEARALLNDMLPISASAPYTYTAEAGNSSMSTLSAYIKDSCETLGLTAVQTAVRQAREAPAEYDADGNAIDKTKQIDATALVSPTEFVAAMGKYMTEKLGMAANLPQDDVRTLVGVYYSMRQVGFSKTITFTLADDVSMDLIAYIKEHHGEYSGVEVQSEAVRQYDTTAAAHVLGTVGVVDA
;
A
#
# COMPACT_ATOMS: atom_id res chain seq x y z
N LEU A 1 5.70 -18.11 1.20
CA LEU A 1 6.44 -19.39 1.10
C LEU A 1 5.43 -20.46 0.77
N ASP A 2 5.58 -21.06 -0.40
CA ASP A 2 4.73 -22.09 -0.96
C ASP A 2 4.52 -23.24 0.05
N LEU A 3 3.26 -23.69 0.22
CA LEU A 3 2.87 -24.81 1.05
C LEU A 3 3.72 -26.05 0.74
N ALA A 4 4.10 -26.24 -0.52
CA ALA A 4 4.98 -27.29 -0.99
C ALA A 4 6.40 -27.18 -0.41
N GLN A 5 6.94 -25.96 -0.20
CA GLN A 5 8.25 -25.75 0.43
C GLN A 5 8.21 -26.01 1.95
N ARG A 6 7.09 -25.65 2.60
CA ARG A 6 6.89 -25.98 4.04
C ARG A 6 6.79 -27.48 4.27
N VAL A 7 5.96 -28.17 3.48
CA VAL A 7 5.86 -29.64 3.54
C VAL A 7 7.20 -30.32 3.27
N GLN A 8 8.02 -29.76 2.39
CA GLN A 8 9.35 -30.28 2.08
C GLN A 8 10.37 -30.03 3.21
N ALA A 9 10.27 -28.89 3.90
CA ALA A 9 11.08 -28.57 5.06
C ALA A 9 10.71 -29.44 6.27
N ASP A 10 9.42 -29.67 6.52
CA ASP A 10 8.92 -30.54 7.59
C ASP A 10 9.26 -32.01 7.34
N ALA A 11 9.18 -32.47 6.09
CA ALA A 11 9.59 -33.83 5.71
C ALA A 11 11.11 -34.05 5.85
N ALA A 12 11.94 -33.04 5.62
CA ALA A 12 13.37 -33.09 5.82
C ALA A 12 13.74 -33.10 7.32
N GLY A 13 12.98 -32.42 8.17
CA GLY A 13 13.16 -32.41 9.63
C GLY A 13 12.73 -33.71 10.32
N LEU A 14 11.83 -34.47 9.72
CA LEU A 14 11.29 -35.72 10.28
C LEU A 14 12.06 -36.99 9.90
N ASN A 15 13.13 -36.86 9.12
CA ASN A 15 14.01 -37.99 8.71
C ASN A 15 13.25 -39.20 8.12
N VAL A 16 12.26 -38.94 7.27
CA VAL A 16 11.36 -39.91 6.67
C VAL A 16 12.03 -40.62 5.51
N THR A 17 12.35 -41.91 5.65
CA THR A 17 13.08 -42.71 4.66
C THR A 17 12.17 -43.35 3.61
N GLY A 18 12.60 -43.29 2.35
CA GLY A 18 12.32 -44.15 1.18
C GLY A 18 10.90 -44.24 0.65
N ASP A 19 9.96 -44.87 1.35
CA ASP A 19 8.63 -45.18 0.80
C ASP A 19 7.64 -44.00 0.89
N VAL A 20 7.78 -43.15 1.87
CA VAL A 20 6.92 -41.96 2.05
C VAL A 20 7.23 -40.90 0.99
N SER A 21 8.49 -40.81 0.52
CA SER A 21 8.87 -39.88 -0.55
C SER A 21 8.21 -40.27 -1.91
N LYS A 22 7.98 -41.57 -2.17
CA LYS A 22 7.23 -42.02 -3.36
C LYS A 22 5.74 -41.78 -3.24
N THR A 23 5.18 -41.98 -2.05
CA THR A 23 3.77 -41.69 -1.77
C THR A 23 3.48 -40.21 -1.84
N LEU A 24 4.39 -39.37 -1.34
CA LEU A 24 4.31 -37.90 -1.43
C LEU A 24 4.43 -37.43 -2.89
N ALA A 25 5.33 -38.03 -3.69
CA ALA A 25 5.46 -37.72 -5.11
C ALA A 25 4.21 -38.14 -5.93
N ALA A 26 3.57 -39.26 -5.59
CA ALA A 26 2.33 -39.70 -6.19
C ALA A 26 1.15 -38.81 -5.79
N ALA A 27 1.07 -38.40 -4.52
CA ALA A 27 0.06 -37.44 -4.04
C ALA A 27 0.21 -36.06 -4.66
N LYS A 28 1.45 -35.56 -4.81
CA LYS A 28 1.74 -34.32 -5.54
C LYS A 28 1.28 -34.38 -6.98
N LYS A 29 1.49 -35.49 -7.67
CA LYS A 29 1.07 -35.67 -9.08
C LYS A 29 -0.45 -35.75 -9.24
N GLN A 30 -1.18 -36.24 -8.23
CA GLN A 30 -2.65 -36.26 -8.21
C GLN A 30 -3.28 -34.91 -7.80
N ALA A 31 -2.57 -34.14 -6.99
CA ALA A 31 -2.99 -32.81 -6.55
C ALA A 31 -2.65 -31.70 -7.57
N GLN A 32 -1.76 -31.96 -8.53
CA GLN A 32 -1.30 -30.98 -9.50
C GLN A 32 -2.47 -30.28 -10.27
N PRO A 33 -3.47 -30.99 -10.81
CA PRO A 33 -4.59 -30.33 -11.51
C PRO A 33 -5.44 -29.44 -10.61
N ALA A 34 -5.67 -29.86 -9.36
CA ALA A 34 -6.43 -29.05 -8.40
C ALA A 34 -5.62 -27.85 -7.86
N GLN A 35 -4.30 -27.95 -7.87
CA GLN A 35 -3.39 -26.88 -7.49
C GLN A 35 -3.22 -25.85 -8.61
N ASP A 36 -3.25 -26.30 -9.87
CA ASP A 36 -3.19 -25.39 -11.04
C ASP A 36 -4.48 -24.57 -11.16
N GLU A 37 -5.66 -25.16 -10.90
CA GLU A 37 -6.94 -24.47 -10.88
C GLU A 37 -7.05 -23.47 -9.70
N TYR A 38 -6.53 -23.83 -8.54
CA TYR A 38 -6.49 -22.97 -7.36
C TYR A 38 -5.46 -21.83 -7.49
N THR A 39 -4.34 -22.04 -8.19
CA THR A 39 -3.33 -20.99 -8.43
C THR A 39 -3.82 -19.93 -9.41
N ASP A 40 -4.60 -20.29 -10.42
CA ASP A 40 -5.11 -19.33 -11.41
C ASP A 40 -6.10 -18.34 -10.74
N GLU A 41 -7.05 -18.83 -9.94
CA GLU A 41 -7.98 -17.97 -9.18
C GLU A 41 -7.24 -17.10 -8.14
N THR A 42 -6.28 -17.66 -7.41
CA THR A 42 -5.50 -16.90 -6.42
C THR A 42 -4.53 -15.90 -7.05
N GLU A 43 -4.02 -16.14 -8.24
CA GLU A 43 -3.21 -15.17 -8.98
C GLU A 43 -4.05 -14.01 -9.51
N GLU A 44 -5.30 -14.25 -9.94
CA GLU A 44 -6.24 -13.20 -10.35
C GLU A 44 -6.64 -12.32 -9.17
N GLU A 45 -7.07 -12.91 -8.04
CA GLU A 45 -7.39 -12.18 -6.80
C GLU A 45 -6.18 -11.41 -6.24
N ALA A 46 -4.98 -12.00 -6.26
CA ALA A 46 -3.75 -11.33 -5.88
C ALA A 46 -3.40 -10.18 -6.84
N GLY A 47 -3.73 -10.32 -8.11
CA GLY A 47 -3.58 -9.29 -9.13
C GLY A 47 -4.48 -8.09 -8.87
N GLU A 48 -5.75 -8.32 -8.54
CA GLU A 48 -6.72 -7.28 -8.20
C GLU A 48 -6.34 -6.57 -6.90
N ALA A 49 -5.99 -7.29 -5.85
CA ALA A 49 -5.52 -6.71 -4.59
C ALA A 49 -4.25 -5.87 -4.80
N ARG A 50 -3.32 -6.34 -5.61
CA ARG A 50 -2.10 -5.60 -5.97
C ARG A 50 -2.41 -4.33 -6.76
N ALA A 51 -3.41 -4.36 -7.66
CA ALA A 51 -3.85 -3.18 -8.39
C ALA A 51 -4.39 -2.11 -7.45
N LEU A 52 -5.26 -2.47 -6.51
CA LEU A 52 -5.78 -1.56 -5.49
C LEU A 52 -4.67 -0.93 -4.64
N LEU A 53 -3.69 -1.73 -4.20
CA LEU A 53 -2.54 -1.23 -3.44
C LEU A 53 -1.66 -0.31 -4.28
N ASN A 54 -1.57 -0.55 -5.57
CA ASN A 54 -0.78 0.27 -6.48
C ASN A 54 -1.40 1.65 -6.74
N ASP A 55 -2.71 1.80 -6.65
CA ASP A 55 -3.39 3.09 -6.82
C ASP A 55 -3.25 4.03 -5.60
N MET A 56 -2.76 3.53 -4.47
CA MET A 56 -2.53 4.32 -3.26
C MET A 56 -1.44 5.39 -3.39
N LEU A 57 -0.60 5.34 -4.41
CA LEU A 57 0.46 6.31 -4.66
C LEU A 57 0.41 6.78 -6.11
N PRO A 58 0.43 8.09 -6.41
CA PRO A 58 0.39 8.61 -7.78
C PRO A 58 1.74 8.46 -8.50
N ILE A 59 2.29 7.26 -8.47
CA ILE A 59 3.53 6.82 -9.12
C ILE A 59 3.24 5.47 -9.79
N SER A 60 3.76 5.22 -10.99
CA SER A 60 3.60 3.96 -11.71
C SER A 60 3.94 2.74 -10.84
N ALA A 61 3.21 1.63 -11.04
CA ALA A 61 3.36 0.42 -10.25
C ALA A 61 4.73 -0.28 -10.46
N SER A 62 5.30 -0.15 -11.66
CA SER A 62 6.52 -0.82 -12.07
C SER A 62 7.58 0.17 -12.57
N ALA A 63 8.85 -0.18 -12.40
CA ALA A 63 9.97 0.60 -12.94
C ALA A 63 9.98 0.60 -14.50
N PRO A 64 10.36 1.71 -15.15
CA PRO A 64 10.83 2.97 -14.58
C PRO A 64 9.67 3.76 -13.95
N TYR A 65 9.86 4.22 -12.71
CA TYR A 65 8.81 4.95 -12.02
C TYR A 65 8.58 6.33 -12.63
N THR A 66 7.30 6.62 -12.85
CA THR A 66 6.82 7.92 -13.35
C THR A 66 5.67 8.39 -12.50
N TYR A 67 5.47 9.70 -12.39
CA TYR A 67 4.24 10.22 -11.81
C TYR A 67 3.06 9.90 -12.73
N THR A 68 1.97 9.35 -12.17
CA THR A 68 0.79 8.90 -12.94
C THR A 68 -0.30 9.96 -13.03
N ALA A 69 -0.27 10.97 -12.15
CA ALA A 69 -1.20 12.09 -12.16
C ALA A 69 -0.56 13.31 -12.83
N GLU A 70 -1.37 14.11 -13.52
CA GLU A 70 -0.94 15.36 -14.14
C GLU A 70 -0.64 16.43 -13.09
N ALA A 71 0.28 17.36 -13.42
CA ALA A 71 0.57 18.52 -12.60
C ALA A 71 -0.72 19.32 -12.34
N GLY A 72 -0.97 19.67 -11.08
CA GLY A 72 -2.19 20.38 -10.66
C GLY A 72 -3.34 19.45 -10.22
N ASN A 73 -3.22 18.14 -10.41
CA ASN A 73 -4.16 17.19 -9.81
C ASN A 73 -4.03 17.22 -8.27
N SER A 74 -5.17 17.06 -7.56
CA SER A 74 -5.19 17.05 -6.09
C SER A 74 -4.27 16.00 -5.47
N SER A 75 -4.12 14.84 -6.12
CA SER A 75 -3.21 13.79 -5.66
C SER A 75 -1.75 14.20 -5.78
N MET A 76 -1.35 14.94 -6.83
CA MET A 76 0.01 15.46 -7.00
C MET A 76 0.31 16.58 -6.01
N SER A 77 -0.62 17.49 -5.78
CA SER A 77 -0.44 18.56 -4.78
C SER A 77 -0.31 18.00 -3.36
N THR A 78 -1.07 16.94 -3.04
CA THR A 78 -0.98 16.21 -1.78
C THR A 78 0.36 15.50 -1.64
N LEU A 79 0.83 14.84 -2.70
CA LEU A 79 2.15 14.21 -2.71
C LEU A 79 3.27 15.24 -2.56
N SER A 80 3.18 16.37 -3.28
CA SER A 80 4.14 17.47 -3.16
C SER A 80 4.20 18.04 -1.73
N ALA A 81 3.06 18.21 -1.08
CA ALA A 81 3.00 18.63 0.32
C ALA A 81 3.66 17.59 1.25
N TYR A 82 3.33 16.31 1.07
CA TYR A 82 3.92 15.22 1.84
C TYR A 82 5.46 15.14 1.68
N ILE A 83 5.97 15.29 0.45
CA ILE A 83 7.42 15.32 0.18
C ILE A 83 8.08 16.50 0.91
N LYS A 84 7.45 17.69 0.90
CA LYS A 84 7.97 18.85 1.65
C LYS A 84 8.03 18.62 3.15
N ASP A 85 6.96 18.06 3.72
CA ASP A 85 6.85 17.81 5.15
C ASP A 85 7.82 16.72 5.64
N SER A 86 8.12 15.75 4.77
CA SER A 86 9.00 14.62 5.07
C SER A 86 10.44 14.79 4.58
N CYS A 87 10.77 15.88 3.88
CA CYS A 87 12.06 16.04 3.19
C CYS A 87 13.28 15.94 4.11
N GLU A 88 13.20 16.42 5.36
CA GLU A 88 14.28 16.30 6.34
C GLU A 88 14.46 14.84 6.78
N THR A 89 13.36 14.17 7.10
CA THR A 89 13.37 12.77 7.53
C THR A 89 13.87 11.82 6.44
N LEU A 90 13.53 12.13 5.18
CA LEU A 90 13.90 11.32 4.01
C LEU A 90 15.27 11.70 3.41
N GLY A 91 15.88 12.78 3.88
CA GLY A 91 17.16 13.26 3.35
C GLY A 91 17.08 13.84 1.93
N LEU A 92 15.91 14.37 1.52
CA LEU A 92 15.69 14.95 0.19
C LEU A 92 16.27 16.37 0.11
N THR A 93 17.57 16.46 -0.13
CA THR A 93 18.34 17.71 -0.04
C THR A 93 17.89 18.82 -0.98
N ALA A 94 17.43 18.47 -2.20
CA ALA A 94 16.92 19.45 -3.16
C ALA A 94 15.68 20.17 -2.61
N VAL A 95 14.73 19.41 -2.05
CA VAL A 95 13.51 19.96 -1.44
C VAL A 95 13.81 20.74 -0.18
N GLN A 96 14.70 20.21 0.69
CA GLN A 96 15.14 20.92 1.91
C GLN A 96 15.71 22.29 1.56
N THR A 97 16.56 22.35 0.52
CA THR A 97 17.16 23.61 0.07
C THR A 97 16.11 24.58 -0.44
N ALA A 98 15.17 24.12 -1.26
CA ALA A 98 14.09 24.94 -1.79
C ALA A 98 13.18 25.49 -0.67
N VAL A 99 12.79 24.63 0.28
CA VAL A 99 11.96 25.03 1.45
C VAL A 99 12.69 26.06 2.31
N ARG A 100 13.98 25.85 2.58
CA ARG A 100 14.79 26.83 3.33
C ARG A 100 14.86 28.17 2.63
N GLN A 101 15.17 28.18 1.32
CA GLN A 101 15.24 29.41 0.53
C GLN A 101 13.89 30.15 0.51
N ALA A 102 12.79 29.43 0.40
CA ALA A 102 11.44 30.04 0.44
C ALA A 102 11.13 30.68 1.79
N ARG A 103 11.59 30.08 2.91
CA ARG A 103 11.42 30.64 4.27
C ARG A 103 12.31 31.85 4.52
N GLU A 104 13.51 31.89 3.94
CA GLU A 104 14.46 32.99 4.08
C GLU A 104 14.17 34.14 3.09
N ALA A 105 13.33 33.91 2.08
CA ALA A 105 12.99 34.93 1.09
C ALA A 105 12.21 36.09 1.71
N PRO A 106 12.39 37.34 1.22
CA PRO A 106 11.64 38.50 1.70
C PRO A 106 10.14 38.24 1.68
N ALA A 107 9.42 38.74 2.70
CA ALA A 107 7.98 38.61 2.80
C ALA A 107 7.31 39.30 1.58
N GLU A 108 6.39 38.62 0.98
CA GLU A 108 5.45 39.14 -0.03
C GLU A 108 4.04 39.09 0.53
N TYR A 109 3.20 40.01 0.08
CA TYR A 109 1.83 40.13 0.58
C TYR A 109 0.86 40.03 -0.59
N ASP A 110 -0.28 39.40 -0.37
CA ASP A 110 -1.38 39.34 -1.32
C ASP A 110 -2.12 40.70 -1.40
N ALA A 111 -3.16 40.75 -2.26
CA ALA A 111 -3.97 41.97 -2.46
C ALA A 111 -4.73 42.38 -1.18
N ASP A 112 -4.96 41.46 -0.26
CA ASP A 112 -5.66 41.67 1.01
C ASP A 112 -4.69 41.98 2.17
N GLY A 113 -3.39 42.03 1.88
CA GLY A 113 -2.32 42.35 2.85
C GLY A 113 -1.86 41.17 3.72
N ASN A 114 -2.24 39.94 3.38
CA ASN A 114 -1.77 38.75 4.09
C ASN A 114 -0.42 38.29 3.55
N ALA A 115 0.47 37.83 4.44
CA ALA A 115 1.77 37.31 4.02
C ALA A 115 1.58 36.02 3.19
N ILE A 116 2.23 36.01 2.02
CA ILE A 116 2.23 34.84 1.13
C ILE A 116 3.23 33.80 1.65
N ASP A 117 2.74 32.60 1.93
CA ASP A 117 3.59 31.46 2.26
C ASP A 117 4.24 30.88 1.00
N LYS A 118 5.47 31.31 0.73
CA LYS A 118 6.24 30.87 -0.43
C LYS A 118 6.52 29.37 -0.45
N THR A 119 6.47 28.69 0.68
CA THR A 119 6.67 27.22 0.73
C THR A 119 5.53 26.49 0.05
N LYS A 120 4.34 27.08 0.01
CA LYS A 120 3.17 26.50 -0.71
C LYS A 120 3.30 26.57 -2.23
N GLN A 121 4.15 27.46 -2.74
CA GLN A 121 4.41 27.60 -4.17
C GLN A 121 5.41 26.56 -4.70
N ILE A 122 6.14 25.87 -3.80
CA ILE A 122 7.10 24.84 -4.19
C ILE A 122 6.36 23.59 -4.63
N ASP A 123 6.59 23.16 -5.86
CA ASP A 123 6.23 21.84 -6.32
C ASP A 123 7.42 20.87 -6.07
N ALA A 124 7.32 20.11 -5.00
CA ALA A 124 8.36 19.17 -4.64
C ALA A 124 8.47 17.99 -5.61
N THR A 125 7.40 17.68 -6.36
CA THR A 125 7.42 16.61 -7.37
C THR A 125 8.25 16.99 -8.59
N ALA A 126 8.45 18.28 -8.85
CA ALA A 126 9.38 18.78 -9.86
C ALA A 126 10.85 18.72 -9.41
N LEU A 127 11.11 18.60 -8.09
CA LEU A 127 12.46 18.62 -7.51
C LEU A 127 12.99 17.22 -7.17
N VAL A 128 12.11 16.24 -7.07
CA VAL A 128 12.43 14.86 -6.70
C VAL A 128 11.82 13.91 -7.71
N SER A 129 12.63 13.04 -8.28
CA SER A 129 12.11 12.01 -9.19
C SER A 129 11.31 10.95 -8.42
N PRO A 130 10.32 10.28 -9.08
CA PRO A 130 9.58 9.18 -8.45
C PRO A 130 10.49 8.08 -7.89
N THR A 131 11.55 7.74 -8.62
CA THR A 131 12.52 6.72 -8.21
C THR A 131 13.29 7.14 -6.96
N GLU A 132 13.73 8.41 -6.89
CA GLU A 132 14.42 8.95 -5.72
C GLU A 132 13.51 8.97 -4.49
N PHE A 133 12.24 9.39 -4.66
CA PHE A 133 11.26 9.37 -3.58
C PHE A 133 11.00 7.95 -3.05
N VAL A 134 10.73 6.99 -3.94
CA VAL A 134 10.50 5.58 -3.55
C VAL A 134 11.72 4.99 -2.85
N ALA A 135 12.93 5.27 -3.35
CA ALA A 135 14.17 4.81 -2.74
C ALA A 135 14.40 5.41 -1.33
N ALA A 136 14.17 6.73 -1.17
CA ALA A 136 14.31 7.41 0.11
C ALA A 136 13.30 6.90 1.14
N MET A 137 12.03 6.71 0.73
CA MET A 137 10.99 6.13 1.57
C MET A 137 11.29 4.68 1.94
N GLY A 138 11.69 3.85 0.97
CA GLY A 138 12.07 2.45 1.21
C GLY A 138 13.22 2.34 2.22
N LYS A 139 14.25 3.18 2.08
CA LYS A 139 15.34 3.28 3.05
C LYS A 139 14.83 3.66 4.45
N TYR A 140 14.00 4.68 4.55
CA TYR A 140 13.40 5.09 5.82
C TYR A 140 12.59 3.95 6.46
N MET A 141 11.76 3.26 5.68
CA MET A 141 10.94 2.15 6.16
C MET A 141 11.81 0.97 6.65
N THR A 142 12.89 0.67 5.95
CA THR A 142 13.85 -0.38 6.38
C THR A 142 14.55 0.01 7.68
N GLU A 143 15.05 1.25 7.80
CA GLU A 143 15.84 1.69 8.96
C GLU A 143 14.99 1.99 10.21
N LYS A 144 13.76 2.47 10.02
CA LYS A 144 12.92 2.98 11.12
C LYS A 144 11.70 2.14 11.44
N LEU A 145 11.16 1.42 10.44
CA LEU A 145 9.94 0.64 10.58
C LEU A 145 10.16 -0.87 10.52
N GLY A 146 11.40 -1.32 10.29
CA GLY A 146 11.74 -2.74 10.27
C GLY A 146 11.31 -3.47 8.99
N MET A 147 11.07 -2.74 7.88
CA MET A 147 10.81 -3.37 6.60
C MET A 147 12.02 -4.20 6.17
N ALA A 148 11.79 -5.38 5.58
CA ALA A 148 12.85 -6.24 5.09
C ALA A 148 13.70 -5.53 4.01
N ALA A 149 15.03 -5.66 4.10
CA ALA A 149 15.96 -4.96 3.22
C ALA A 149 16.06 -5.55 1.80
N ASN A 150 15.63 -6.81 1.61
CA ASN A 150 15.84 -7.58 0.38
C ASN A 150 14.55 -7.78 -0.42
N LEU A 151 13.60 -6.87 -0.31
CA LEU A 151 12.38 -6.93 -1.10
C LEU A 151 12.63 -6.51 -2.56
N PRO A 152 11.89 -7.11 -3.51
CA PRO A 152 11.84 -6.60 -4.88
C PRO A 152 11.45 -5.12 -4.91
N GLN A 153 11.95 -4.37 -5.88
CA GLN A 153 11.75 -2.93 -5.93
C GLN A 153 10.28 -2.54 -6.10
N ASP A 154 9.51 -3.32 -6.85
CA ASP A 154 8.08 -3.07 -7.04
C ASP A 154 7.28 -3.35 -5.74
N ASP A 155 7.70 -4.33 -4.93
CA ASP A 155 7.11 -4.57 -3.62
C ASP A 155 7.43 -3.42 -2.65
N VAL A 156 8.66 -2.89 -2.69
CA VAL A 156 9.03 -1.68 -1.92
C VAL A 156 8.13 -0.51 -2.32
N ARG A 157 7.92 -0.30 -3.62
CA ARG A 157 7.05 0.76 -4.13
C ARG A 157 5.61 0.60 -3.62
N THR A 158 5.07 -0.63 -3.66
CA THR A 158 3.72 -0.94 -3.16
C THR A 158 3.60 -0.63 -1.67
N LEU A 159 4.56 -1.08 -0.86
CA LEU A 159 4.60 -0.79 0.57
C LEU A 159 4.75 0.71 0.88
N VAL A 160 5.53 1.44 0.07
CA VAL A 160 5.61 2.91 0.16
C VAL A 160 4.25 3.54 -0.10
N GLY A 161 3.47 3.03 -1.07
CA GLY A 161 2.10 3.49 -1.35
C GLY A 161 1.16 3.28 -0.17
N VAL A 162 1.16 2.08 0.41
CA VAL A 162 0.37 1.77 1.61
C VAL A 162 0.74 2.71 2.76
N TYR A 163 2.03 2.85 3.05
CA TYR A 163 2.48 3.73 4.13
C TYR A 163 2.11 5.20 3.89
N TYR A 164 2.26 5.67 2.65
CA TYR A 164 1.83 7.01 2.26
C TYR A 164 0.33 7.22 2.54
N SER A 165 -0.54 6.30 2.11
CA SER A 165 -1.98 6.37 2.36
C SER A 165 -2.33 6.32 3.85
N MET A 166 -1.67 5.47 4.62
CA MET A 166 -1.81 5.44 6.09
C MET A 166 -1.50 6.82 6.71
N ARG A 167 -0.46 7.49 6.20
CA ARG A 167 -0.10 8.85 6.69
C ARG A 167 -1.13 9.89 6.29
N GLN A 168 -1.75 9.78 5.11
CA GLN A 168 -2.80 10.71 4.66
C GLN A 168 -4.04 10.66 5.55
N VAL A 169 -4.47 9.48 6.00
CA VAL A 169 -5.61 9.32 6.91
C VAL A 169 -5.26 9.55 8.38
N GLY A 170 -4.00 9.85 8.69
CA GLY A 170 -3.54 10.08 10.07
C GLY A 170 -3.51 8.81 10.92
N PHE A 171 -3.23 7.65 10.31
CA PHE A 171 -3.15 6.37 11.03
C PHE A 171 -2.36 6.50 12.32
N SER A 172 -2.96 6.01 13.41
CA SER A 172 -2.38 6.08 14.75
C SER A 172 -2.97 4.96 15.63
N LYS A 173 -2.64 4.95 16.91
CA LYS A 173 -3.23 3.99 17.86
C LYS A 173 -4.75 4.10 18.00
N THR A 174 -5.33 5.22 17.62
CA THR A 174 -6.76 5.52 17.75
C THR A 174 -7.48 5.66 16.41
N ILE A 175 -6.75 5.78 15.31
CA ILE A 175 -7.28 5.91 13.96
C ILE A 175 -6.86 4.69 13.18
N THR A 176 -7.82 3.86 12.76
CA THR A 176 -7.60 2.68 11.94
C THR A 176 -7.39 3.05 10.47
N PHE A 177 -6.77 2.18 9.72
CA PHE A 177 -6.60 2.29 8.27
C PHE A 177 -7.22 1.06 7.62
N THR A 178 -8.17 1.25 6.74
CA THR A 178 -8.73 0.17 5.93
C THR A 178 -7.77 -0.11 4.77
N LEU A 179 -7.19 -1.28 4.78
CA LEU A 179 -6.24 -1.72 3.76
C LEU A 179 -6.95 -2.20 2.50
N ALA A 180 -8.02 -2.97 2.66
CA ALA A 180 -8.83 -3.51 1.59
C ALA A 180 -10.26 -3.74 2.07
N ASP A 181 -11.22 -3.54 1.17
CA ASP A 181 -12.64 -3.82 1.34
C ASP A 181 -13.01 -5.03 0.46
N ASP A 182 -14.13 -5.67 0.81
CA ASP A 182 -14.73 -6.77 0.05
C ASP A 182 -13.78 -7.95 -0.19
N VAL A 183 -13.00 -8.30 0.81
CA VAL A 183 -12.01 -9.38 0.76
C VAL A 183 -12.68 -10.75 0.78
N SER A 184 -12.06 -11.73 0.12
CA SER A 184 -12.56 -13.09 0.03
C SER A 184 -12.63 -13.79 1.40
N MET A 185 -13.55 -14.75 1.54
CA MET A 185 -13.69 -15.55 2.77
C MET A 185 -12.42 -16.36 3.07
N ASP A 186 -11.69 -16.78 2.04
CA ASP A 186 -10.46 -17.55 2.18
C ASP A 186 -9.33 -16.69 2.77
N LEU A 187 -9.20 -15.43 2.30
CA LEU A 187 -8.27 -14.47 2.91
C LEU A 187 -8.64 -14.16 4.37
N ILE A 188 -9.93 -14.03 4.67
CA ILE A 188 -10.42 -13.84 6.04
C ILE A 188 -10.04 -15.02 6.93
N ALA A 189 -10.26 -16.25 6.46
CA ALA A 189 -9.91 -17.46 7.19
C ALA A 189 -8.39 -17.53 7.41
N TYR A 190 -7.60 -17.27 6.37
CA TYR A 190 -6.16 -17.26 6.44
C TYR A 190 -5.62 -16.27 7.47
N ILE A 191 -6.09 -15.02 7.46
CA ILE A 191 -5.66 -13.99 8.43
C ILE A 191 -6.04 -14.39 9.86
N LYS A 192 -7.24 -14.97 10.07
CA LYS A 192 -7.68 -15.42 11.40
C LYS A 192 -6.86 -16.59 11.92
N GLU A 193 -6.52 -17.53 11.06
CA GLU A 193 -5.69 -18.68 11.42
C GLU A 193 -4.25 -18.26 11.77
N HIS A 194 -3.74 -17.25 11.08
CA HIS A 194 -2.37 -16.73 11.26
C HIS A 194 -2.31 -15.43 12.06
N HIS A 195 -3.32 -15.15 12.88
CA HIS A 195 -3.42 -13.90 13.64
C HIS A 195 -2.17 -13.54 14.45
N GLY A 196 -1.42 -14.55 14.94
CA GLY A 196 -0.15 -14.33 15.65
C GLY A 196 0.96 -13.74 14.77
N GLU A 197 0.92 -13.98 13.47
CA GLU A 197 1.89 -13.45 12.49
C GLU A 197 1.51 -12.05 11.99
N TYR A 198 0.20 -11.77 11.92
CA TYR A 198 -0.38 -10.50 11.45
C TYR A 198 -0.83 -9.62 12.62
N SER A 199 0.07 -9.39 13.55
CA SER A 199 -0.22 -8.53 14.71
C SER A 199 -0.61 -7.11 14.26
N GLY A 200 -1.81 -6.68 14.64
CA GLY A 200 -2.37 -5.36 14.29
C GLY A 200 -3.21 -5.34 13.01
N VAL A 201 -3.40 -6.48 12.34
CA VAL A 201 -4.40 -6.64 11.27
C VAL A 201 -5.68 -7.20 11.87
N GLU A 202 -6.81 -6.56 11.60
CA GLU A 202 -8.12 -6.95 12.06
C GLU A 202 -9.09 -7.05 10.89
N VAL A 203 -9.90 -8.09 10.87
CA VAL A 203 -10.96 -8.29 9.89
C VAL A 203 -12.29 -7.91 10.53
N GLN A 204 -12.95 -6.91 9.98
CA GLN A 204 -14.25 -6.44 10.41
C GLN A 204 -15.31 -6.83 9.38
N SER A 205 -16.51 -7.17 9.83
CA SER A 205 -17.67 -7.38 8.97
C SER A 205 -18.58 -6.16 9.07
N GLU A 206 -18.78 -5.49 7.97
CA GLU A 206 -19.68 -4.34 7.88
C GLU A 206 -20.93 -4.70 7.07
N ALA A 207 -22.09 -4.34 7.55
CA ALA A 207 -23.34 -4.57 6.87
C ALA A 207 -23.54 -3.49 5.79
N VAL A 208 -23.37 -3.87 4.53
CA VAL A 208 -23.62 -3.00 3.38
C VAL A 208 -25.03 -3.23 2.86
N ARG A 209 -25.80 -2.15 2.69
CA ARG A 209 -27.12 -2.22 2.09
C ARG A 209 -26.98 -2.29 0.57
N GLN A 210 -27.34 -3.42 -0.01
CA GLN A 210 -27.39 -3.61 -1.45
C GLN A 210 -28.83 -3.39 -1.96
N TYR A 211 -28.98 -2.61 -3.03
CA TYR A 211 -30.27 -2.36 -3.66
C TYR A 211 -30.32 -3.12 -4.98
N ASP A 212 -31.27 -4.06 -5.10
CA ASP A 212 -31.44 -4.88 -6.30
C ASP A 212 -32.06 -4.11 -7.48
N THR A 213 -32.48 -2.87 -7.27
CA THR A 213 -33.12 -2.05 -8.28
C THR A 213 -32.79 -0.56 -8.10
N THR A 214 -32.65 0.14 -9.20
CA THR A 214 -32.55 1.61 -9.24
C THR A 214 -33.93 2.28 -9.25
N ALA A 215 -35.01 1.51 -9.31
CA ALA A 215 -36.36 2.04 -9.28
C ALA A 215 -36.66 2.73 -7.94
N ALA A 216 -37.23 3.91 -8.00
CA ALA A 216 -37.57 4.71 -6.81
C ALA A 216 -36.41 5.10 -5.91
N ALA A 217 -35.17 5.21 -6.42
CA ALA A 217 -33.98 5.63 -5.67
C ALA A 217 -34.20 6.96 -4.92
N HIS A 218 -34.99 7.89 -5.48
CA HIS A 218 -35.36 9.16 -4.85
C HIS A 218 -36.26 9.03 -3.62
N VAL A 219 -36.95 7.88 -3.48
CA VAL A 219 -37.80 7.55 -2.31
C VAL A 219 -37.00 6.82 -1.24
N LEU A 220 -36.04 5.97 -1.68
CA LEU A 220 -35.22 5.18 -0.76
C LEU A 220 -34.12 6.01 -0.06
N GLY A 221 -33.79 7.18 -0.65
CA GLY A 221 -32.76 8.07 -0.11
C GLY A 221 -31.34 7.54 -0.35
N THR A 222 -30.39 8.29 0.16
CA THR A 222 -28.97 7.93 0.16
C THR A 222 -28.53 7.53 1.59
N VAL A 223 -27.69 6.53 1.69
CA VAL A 223 -27.04 6.17 2.95
C VAL A 223 -25.66 6.81 2.95
N GLY A 224 -25.34 7.53 4.01
CA GLY A 224 -24.02 8.14 4.21
C GLY A 224 -23.56 7.93 5.65
N VAL A 225 -22.31 8.17 5.90
CA VAL A 225 -21.74 8.20 7.25
C VAL A 225 -22.37 9.38 7.99
N VAL A 226 -22.88 9.14 9.19
CA VAL A 226 -23.37 10.20 10.06
C VAL A 226 -22.17 10.84 10.73
N ASP A 227 -21.87 12.09 10.41
CA ASP A 227 -20.87 12.86 11.14
C ASP A 227 -21.35 13.06 12.57
N ALA A 228 -20.48 12.73 13.53
CA ALA A 228 -20.75 12.85 14.96
C ALA A 228 -20.47 14.25 15.51
#